data_1aa5ff8f5da52bb2b4d142b0910fa20b
#
_entry.id   1aa5ff8f5da52bb2b4d142b0910fa20b
#
_cell.length_a   1.000
_cell.length_b   1.000
_cell.length_c   1.000
_cell.angle_alpha   90.00
_cell.angle_beta   90.00
_cell.angle_gamma   90.00
#
_symmetry.space_group_name_H-M   'P 1'
#
loop_
_entity.id
_entity.type
_entity.pdbx_description
1 polymer ?
#
loop_
_entity_poly.entity_id
_entity_poly.type
_entity_poly.pdbx_seq_one_letter_code
_entity_poly.pdbx_strand_id
1 'polypeptide(L)'
;MRGSDTSEVLFEDCRIPAGNRLAEEGKGAAILMSGLDYERVVLAGGPLGIMAACMDVVMPYVHDRKQFGKAIGEFQLMQGKIADMYTTMNSCRSYVYAVAAS
;
A
#
# COMPACT_ATOMS: atom_id res chain seq x y z
N MET A 1 13.12 -2.68 2.36
CA MET A 1 12.93 -2.74 0.89
C MET A 1 14.14 -2.10 0.22
N ARG A 2 14.67 -2.69 -0.88
CA ARG A 2 15.89 -2.16 -1.53
C ARG A 2 15.66 -0.85 -2.33
N GLY A 3 14.42 -0.47 -2.56
CA GLY A 3 14.04 0.78 -3.24
C GLY A 3 13.61 1.91 -2.30
N SER A 4 13.78 1.73 -0.99
CA SER A 4 13.48 2.74 0.02
C SER A 4 14.79 3.24 0.60
N ASP A 5 14.99 4.54 0.57
CA ASP A 5 16.14 5.21 1.17
C ASP A 5 15.69 5.89 2.46
N THR A 6 16.35 5.53 3.57
CA THR A 6 16.06 6.10 4.89
C THR A 6 17.38 6.65 5.42
N SER A 7 17.47 7.96 5.50
CA SER A 7 18.70 8.67 5.81
C SER A 7 18.45 9.74 6.87
N GLU A 8 19.51 10.11 7.57
CA GLU A 8 19.51 11.30 8.43
C GLU A 8 19.59 12.53 7.53
N VAL A 9 18.84 13.58 7.89
CA VAL A 9 18.88 14.87 7.20
C VAL A 9 19.51 15.89 8.16
N LEU A 10 20.67 16.42 7.75
CA LEU A 10 21.41 17.42 8.49
C LEU A 10 21.16 18.80 7.91
N PHE A 11 20.92 19.79 8.79
CA PHE A 11 20.77 21.19 8.43
C PHE A 11 21.89 22.00 9.12
N GLU A 12 22.82 22.51 8.32
CA GLU A 12 23.93 23.33 8.81
C GLU A 12 23.77 24.74 8.23
N ASP A 13 23.64 25.76 9.07
CA ASP A 13 23.48 27.17 8.71
C ASP A 13 22.43 27.44 7.63
N CYS A 14 21.38 26.62 7.58
CA CYS A 14 20.33 26.69 6.57
C CYS A 14 19.38 27.88 6.87
N ARG A 15 19.50 28.95 6.08
CA ARG A 15 18.65 30.13 6.19
C ARG A 15 17.38 29.96 5.37
N ILE A 16 16.22 30.04 6.04
CA ILE A 16 14.90 29.94 5.42
C ILE A 16 14.14 31.25 5.66
N PRO A 17 13.46 31.82 4.66
CA PRO A 17 12.61 32.99 4.83
C PRO A 17 11.55 32.76 5.92
N ALA A 18 11.35 33.74 6.81
CA ALA A 18 10.39 33.62 7.92
C ALA A 18 8.95 33.32 7.43
N GLY A 19 8.57 33.76 6.24
CA GLY A 19 7.28 33.48 5.63
C GLY A 19 7.05 32.02 5.25
N ASN A 20 8.09 31.19 5.22
CA ASN A 20 7.98 29.74 4.96
C ASN A 20 7.70 28.94 6.24
N ARG A 21 7.57 29.59 7.37
CA ARG A 21 7.19 28.93 8.63
C ARG A 21 5.73 28.45 8.58
N LEU A 22 5.52 27.18 8.83
CA LEU A 22 4.18 26.54 8.70
C LEU A 22 3.25 26.85 9.86
N ALA A 23 3.78 27.11 11.05
CA ALA A 23 3.00 27.42 12.26
C ALA A 23 3.85 28.23 13.25
N GLU A 24 3.33 28.44 14.46
CA GLU A 24 4.07 29.10 15.53
C GLU A 24 5.31 28.29 15.93
N GLU A 25 6.32 28.99 16.49
CA GLU A 25 7.54 28.36 17.02
C GLU A 25 7.19 27.31 18.09
N GLY A 26 7.90 26.19 18.07
CA GLY A 26 7.65 25.06 18.96
C GLY A 26 6.50 24.14 18.57
N LYS A 27 5.77 24.40 17.46
CA LYS A 27 4.63 23.57 17.02
C LYS A 27 4.99 22.49 15.98
N GLY A 28 6.27 22.26 15.70
CA GLY A 28 6.71 21.27 14.71
C GLY A 28 6.17 19.86 14.95
N ALA A 29 6.12 19.40 16.20
CA ALA A 29 5.55 18.11 16.56
C ALA A 29 4.05 18.01 16.23
N ALA A 30 3.28 19.08 16.45
CA ALA A 30 1.86 19.12 16.11
C ALA A 30 1.63 19.05 14.58
N ILE A 31 2.46 19.74 13.81
CA ILE A 31 2.44 19.68 12.35
C ILE A 31 2.74 18.26 11.86
N LEU A 32 3.77 17.64 12.41
CA LEU A 32 4.12 16.25 12.06
C LEU A 32 2.96 15.29 12.37
N MET A 33 2.37 15.38 13.54
CA MET A 33 1.26 14.52 13.96
C MET A 33 0.03 14.69 13.05
N SER A 34 -0.31 15.92 12.65
CA SER A 34 -1.42 16.17 11.74
C SER A 34 -1.24 15.51 10.36
N GLY A 35 0.02 15.39 9.88
CA GLY A 35 0.33 14.69 8.64
C GLY A 35 0.19 13.17 8.73
N LEU A 36 0.47 12.58 9.90
CA LEU A 36 0.48 11.13 10.08
C LEU A 36 -0.89 10.46 9.88
N ASP A 37 -1.98 11.15 10.17
CA ASP A 37 -3.32 10.59 10.00
C ASP A 37 -3.62 10.37 8.51
N TYR A 38 -3.31 11.35 7.68
CA TYR A 38 -3.42 11.23 6.22
C TYR A 38 -2.44 10.18 5.66
N GLU A 39 -1.21 10.17 6.16
CA GLU A 39 -0.18 9.23 5.73
C GLU A 39 -0.61 7.79 5.96
N ARG A 40 -1.18 7.46 7.11
CA ARG A 40 -1.66 6.10 7.44
C ARG A 40 -2.72 5.61 6.46
N VAL A 41 -3.64 6.46 6.05
CA VAL A 41 -4.68 6.11 5.06
C VAL A 41 -4.06 5.94 3.67
N VAL A 42 -3.24 6.88 3.24
CA VAL A 42 -2.59 6.85 1.92
C VAL A 42 -1.65 5.66 1.79
N LEU A 43 -0.90 5.34 2.85
CA LEU A 43 0.02 4.21 2.87
C LEU A 43 -0.68 2.87 2.60
N ALA A 44 -1.94 2.72 3.02
CA ALA A 44 -2.73 1.51 2.76
C ALA A 44 -2.97 1.24 1.26
N GLY A 45 -2.87 2.26 0.41
CA GLY A 45 -2.96 2.12 -1.04
C GLY A 45 -1.86 1.26 -1.65
N GLY A 46 -0.63 1.30 -1.09
CA GLY A 46 0.49 0.48 -1.54
C GLY A 46 0.21 -1.03 -1.47
N PRO A 47 -0.12 -1.59 -0.30
CA PRO A 47 -0.51 -2.99 -0.17
C PRO A 47 -1.71 -3.39 -1.05
N LEU A 48 -2.71 -2.54 -1.21
CA LEU A 48 -3.82 -2.81 -2.14
C LEU A 48 -3.35 -2.94 -3.58
N GLY A 49 -2.45 -2.07 -4.02
CA GLY A 49 -1.84 -2.14 -5.35
C GLY A 49 -1.04 -3.44 -5.54
N ILE A 50 -0.31 -3.88 -4.52
CA ILE A 50 0.42 -5.15 -4.54
C ILE A 50 -0.55 -6.35 -4.64
N MET A 51 -1.64 -6.34 -3.88
CA MET A 51 -2.66 -7.39 -3.96
C MET A 51 -3.27 -7.48 -5.37
N ALA A 52 -3.60 -6.34 -5.98
CA ALA A 52 -4.12 -6.28 -7.34
C ALA A 52 -3.10 -6.83 -8.36
N ALA A 53 -1.86 -6.37 -8.29
CA ALA A 53 -0.79 -6.86 -9.16
C ALA A 53 -0.55 -8.38 -9.01
N CYS A 54 -0.64 -8.92 -7.79
CA CYS A 54 -0.57 -10.37 -7.59
C CYS A 54 -1.70 -11.10 -8.30
N MET A 55 -2.93 -10.59 -8.25
CA MET A 55 -4.08 -11.18 -8.96
C MET A 55 -3.90 -11.13 -10.48
N ASP A 56 -3.41 -10.01 -11.01
CA ASP A 56 -3.15 -9.83 -12.45
C ASP A 56 -2.11 -10.83 -12.98
N VAL A 57 -1.14 -11.22 -12.16
CA VAL A 57 -0.13 -12.23 -12.51
C VAL A 57 -0.66 -13.65 -12.33
N VAL A 58 -1.35 -13.91 -11.22
CA VAL A 58 -1.81 -15.27 -10.86
C VAL A 58 -2.93 -15.75 -11.78
N MET A 59 -3.87 -14.89 -12.14
CA MET A 59 -5.03 -15.31 -12.93
C MET A 59 -4.66 -15.90 -14.30
N PRO A 60 -3.87 -15.25 -15.18
CA PRO A 60 -3.43 -15.87 -16.41
C PRO A 60 -2.56 -17.10 -16.17
N TYR A 61 -1.67 -17.05 -15.17
CA TYR A 61 -0.77 -18.16 -14.88
C TYR A 61 -1.50 -19.47 -14.55
N VAL A 62 -2.56 -19.43 -13.74
CA VAL A 62 -3.31 -20.65 -13.37
C VAL A 62 -4.10 -21.25 -14.53
N HIS A 63 -4.39 -20.46 -15.58
CA HIS A 63 -5.03 -20.95 -16.81
C HIS A 63 -4.02 -21.54 -17.80
N ASP A 64 -2.81 -20.98 -17.84
CA ASP A 64 -1.78 -21.40 -18.79
C ASP A 64 -0.95 -22.58 -18.30
N ARG A 65 -0.60 -22.59 -16.99
CA ARG A 65 0.21 -23.64 -16.39
C ARG A 65 -0.56 -24.93 -16.26
N LYS A 66 -0.02 -26.02 -16.85
CA LYS A 66 -0.62 -27.35 -16.78
C LYS A 66 0.17 -28.30 -15.89
N GLN A 67 -0.56 -29.12 -15.16
CA GLN A 67 -0.06 -30.25 -14.37
C GLN A 67 -1.10 -31.39 -14.43
N PHE A 68 -0.63 -32.63 -14.46
CA PHE A 68 -1.53 -33.79 -14.51
C PHE A 68 -2.55 -33.73 -15.65
N GLY A 69 -2.15 -33.19 -16.82
CA GLY A 69 -2.96 -33.14 -18.02
C GLY A 69 -3.98 -32.02 -18.12
N LYS A 70 -4.07 -31.11 -17.12
CA LYS A 70 -5.02 -29.98 -17.13
C LYS A 70 -4.43 -28.70 -16.54
N ALA A 71 -5.10 -27.57 -16.74
CA ALA A 71 -4.69 -26.30 -16.15
C ALA A 71 -4.75 -26.37 -14.60
N ILE A 72 -3.77 -25.76 -13.93
CA ILE A 72 -3.73 -25.83 -12.46
C ILE A 72 -4.91 -25.13 -11.80
N GLY A 73 -5.53 -24.15 -12.46
CA GLY A 73 -6.77 -23.50 -12.01
C GLY A 73 -8.01 -24.41 -11.94
N GLU A 74 -7.94 -25.60 -12.56
CA GLU A 74 -9.02 -26.58 -12.49
C GLU A 74 -9.00 -27.43 -11.19
N PHE A 75 -7.94 -27.31 -10.38
CA PHE A 75 -7.85 -28.02 -9.10
C PHE A 75 -8.53 -27.23 -7.99
N GLN A 76 -9.40 -27.87 -7.23
CA GLN A 76 -10.19 -27.22 -6.16
C GLN A 76 -9.32 -26.52 -5.11
N LEU A 77 -8.16 -27.11 -4.75
CA LEU A 77 -7.23 -26.48 -3.81
C LEU A 77 -6.64 -25.17 -4.33
N MET A 78 -6.44 -25.05 -5.65
CA MET A 78 -6.00 -23.80 -6.27
C MET A 78 -7.14 -22.79 -6.34
N GLN A 79 -8.35 -23.25 -6.69
CA GLN A 79 -9.55 -22.41 -6.69
C GLN A 79 -9.82 -21.82 -5.30
N GLY A 80 -9.69 -22.62 -4.23
CA GLY A 80 -9.80 -22.16 -2.85
C GLY A 80 -8.81 -21.03 -2.53
N LYS A 81 -7.53 -21.21 -2.89
CA LYS A 81 -6.49 -20.17 -2.67
C LYS A 81 -6.81 -18.88 -3.42
N ILE A 82 -7.28 -18.97 -4.67
CA ILE A 82 -7.65 -17.80 -5.47
C ILE A 82 -8.87 -17.10 -4.87
N ALA A 83 -9.87 -17.86 -4.41
CA ALA A 83 -11.04 -17.33 -3.74
C ALA A 83 -10.66 -16.55 -2.46
N ASP A 84 -9.75 -17.08 -1.64
CA ASP A 84 -9.25 -16.42 -0.45
C ASP A 84 -8.51 -15.11 -0.80
N MET A 85 -7.62 -15.15 -1.79
CA MET A 85 -6.90 -13.97 -2.27
C MET A 85 -7.87 -12.89 -2.77
N TYR A 86 -8.84 -13.26 -3.60
CA TYR A 86 -9.82 -12.34 -4.17
C TYR A 86 -10.70 -11.72 -3.10
N THR A 87 -11.20 -12.53 -2.16
CA THR A 87 -12.05 -12.07 -1.07
C THR A 87 -11.28 -11.12 -0.14
N THR A 88 -10.06 -11.48 0.24
CA THR A 88 -9.20 -10.64 1.08
C THR A 88 -8.92 -9.30 0.42
N MET A 89 -8.52 -9.30 -0.86
CA MET A 89 -8.25 -8.07 -1.60
C MET A 89 -9.47 -7.15 -1.65
N ASN A 90 -10.66 -7.68 -1.94
CA ASN A 90 -11.87 -6.86 -2.04
C ASN A 90 -12.35 -6.37 -0.66
N SER A 91 -12.20 -7.16 0.38
CA SER A 91 -12.50 -6.73 1.75
C SER A 91 -11.58 -5.57 2.19
N CYS A 92 -10.27 -5.71 1.96
CA CYS A 92 -9.31 -4.65 2.25
C CYS A 92 -9.60 -3.39 1.43
N ARG A 93 -9.87 -3.54 0.13
CA ARG A 93 -10.22 -2.42 -0.75
C ARG A 93 -11.44 -1.67 -0.25
N SER A 94 -12.52 -2.37 0.06
CA SER A 94 -13.77 -1.77 0.55
C SER A 94 -13.55 -1.01 1.85
N TYR A 95 -12.78 -1.59 2.78
CA TYR A 95 -12.49 -0.96 4.06
C TYR A 95 -11.59 0.28 3.93
N VAL A 96 -10.51 0.20 3.15
CA VAL A 96 -9.62 1.35 2.91
C VAL A 96 -10.37 2.50 2.26
N TYR A 97 -11.19 2.23 1.25
CA TYR A 97 -11.99 3.29 0.62
C TYR A 97 -13.06 3.87 1.55
N ALA A 98 -13.69 3.06 2.39
CA ALA A 98 -14.64 3.55 3.39
C ALA A 98 -13.97 4.50 4.39
N VAL A 99 -12.79 4.13 4.89
CA VAL A 99 -12.03 5.00 5.81
C VAL A 99 -11.52 6.27 5.11
N ALA A 100 -11.09 6.17 3.85
CA ALA A 100 -10.61 7.34 3.11
C ALA A 100 -11.72 8.34 2.77
N ALA A 101 -12.99 7.91 2.79
CA ALA A 101 -14.16 8.76 2.52
C ALA A 101 -14.79 9.35 3.79
N SER A 102 -14.38 8.92 5.00
CA SER A 102 -14.89 9.42 6.28
C SER A 102 -14.15 10.69 6.71
#